data_7744af91cd3ec1fcac6fdc74aa58919f
#
_entry.id   7744af91cd3ec1fcac6fdc74aa58919f
#
_cell.length_a   1.000
_cell.length_b   1.000
_cell.length_c   1.000
_cell.angle_alpha   90.00
_cell.angle_beta   90.00
_cell.angle_gamma   90.00
#
_symmetry.space_group_name_H-M   'P 1'
#
loop_
_entity.id
_entity.type
_entity.pdbx_description
1 polymer ?
#
loop_
_entity_poly.entity_id
_entity_poly.type
_entity_poly.pdbx_seq_one_letter_code
_entity_poly.pdbx_strand_id
1 'polypeptide(L)'
;MTFAQFLFVAIDKLFDGAQNNKKMLRFKDVKFDIETDIAYGTDDAEKLDTYVVKKDSDEKYPVFFYIHGGGFVAGDKHYRRGLARWAANKGFFVVNVNYGLGPKDLFPKGIQHLVHALNWVGENADKYNLDLDNMCVSGDSAGGYYSAMLACVSTNKALQERFGVETNLRFRTAMLDCGIYDVGEALGQKMPFNLTDKVLVDFSGIHVKDLDNYEYRDVMAPFDFVDATFPISFVTYAEKDMFCKGQGQKLVAKLKDLGVHVESHHSTTFLDNHCYPLNWNKGAAKENIRLCDDFLARVVKKE
;
A
#
# COMPACT_ATOMS: atom_id res chain seq x y z
N MET A 1 -0.88 -1.38 24.25
CA MET A 1 -1.64 -1.01 23.04
C MET A 1 -2.13 0.41 23.19
N THR A 2 -1.76 1.30 22.29
CA THR A 2 -2.19 2.71 22.29
C THR A 2 -3.65 2.84 21.83
N PHE A 3 -4.27 4.02 22.04
CA PHE A 3 -5.62 4.30 21.55
C PHE A 3 -5.72 4.20 20.03
N ALA A 4 -4.69 4.69 19.31
CA ALA A 4 -4.64 4.62 17.86
C ALA A 4 -4.55 3.15 17.40
N GLN A 5 -3.70 2.34 18.01
CA GLN A 5 -3.61 0.89 17.72
C GLN A 5 -4.95 0.19 17.91
N PHE A 6 -5.65 0.44 19.02
CA PHE A 6 -6.95 -0.18 19.28
C PHE A 6 -7.97 0.17 18.18
N LEU A 7 -8.04 1.44 17.79
CA LEU A 7 -8.97 1.92 16.76
C LEU A 7 -8.70 1.22 15.41
N PHE A 8 -7.44 1.21 14.95
CA PHE A 8 -7.10 0.65 13.64
C PHE A 8 -7.23 -0.88 13.60
N VAL A 9 -6.92 -1.59 14.68
CA VAL A 9 -7.19 -3.03 14.78
C VAL A 9 -8.68 -3.34 14.66
N ALA A 10 -9.55 -2.52 15.25
CA ALA A 10 -11.00 -2.71 15.13
C ALA A 10 -11.48 -2.49 13.68
N ILE A 11 -10.93 -1.48 12.99
CA ILE A 11 -11.23 -1.20 11.58
C ILE A 11 -10.76 -2.36 10.68
N ASP A 12 -9.55 -2.88 10.89
CA ASP A 12 -9.01 -4.00 10.11
C ASP A 12 -9.87 -5.26 10.22
N LYS A 13 -10.36 -5.57 11.42
CA LYS A 13 -11.28 -6.71 11.64
C LYS A 13 -12.60 -6.55 10.88
N LEU A 14 -13.10 -5.33 10.72
CA LEU A 14 -14.31 -5.07 9.92
C LEU A 14 -14.04 -5.32 8.42
N PHE A 15 -12.90 -4.87 7.90
CA PHE A 15 -12.52 -5.11 6.50
C PHE A 15 -12.23 -6.57 6.23
N ASP A 16 -11.53 -7.25 7.14
CA ASP A 16 -11.30 -8.69 7.04
C ASP A 16 -12.62 -9.47 6.95
N GLY A 17 -13.59 -9.16 7.81
CA GLY A 17 -14.92 -9.75 7.77
C GLY A 17 -15.64 -9.49 6.43
N ALA A 18 -15.48 -8.31 5.84
CA ALA A 18 -16.08 -7.97 4.54
C ALA A 18 -15.47 -8.76 3.38
N GLN A 19 -14.16 -9.01 3.41
CA GLN A 19 -13.44 -9.71 2.33
C GLN A 19 -13.51 -11.24 2.45
N ASN A 20 -13.52 -11.76 3.65
CA ASN A 20 -13.39 -13.19 3.93
C ASN A 20 -14.68 -13.84 4.45
N ASN A 21 -15.82 -13.15 4.39
CA ASN A 21 -17.11 -13.75 4.70
C ASN A 21 -17.37 -14.96 3.78
N LYS A 22 -17.75 -16.10 4.36
CA LYS A 22 -18.02 -17.36 3.62
C LYS A 22 -18.99 -17.20 2.45
N LYS A 23 -19.94 -16.25 2.52
CA LYS A 23 -20.87 -15.91 1.42
C LYS A 23 -20.23 -15.13 0.29
N MET A 24 -19.06 -14.51 0.55
CA MET A 24 -18.33 -13.64 -0.38
C MET A 24 -17.04 -14.28 -0.90
N LEU A 25 -16.79 -15.56 -0.62
CA LEU A 25 -15.62 -16.29 -1.11
C LEU A 25 -15.69 -16.43 -2.64
N ARG A 26 -15.32 -15.35 -3.33
CA ARG A 26 -15.26 -15.28 -4.81
C ARG A 26 -14.31 -16.32 -5.41
N PHE A 27 -13.41 -16.85 -4.60
CA PHE A 27 -12.31 -17.70 -5.03
C PHE A 27 -12.33 -19.09 -4.37
N LYS A 28 -13.50 -19.56 -3.90
CA LYS A 28 -13.64 -20.85 -3.20
C LYS A 28 -13.19 -22.06 -4.03
N ASP A 29 -13.29 -21.97 -5.35
CA ASP A 29 -12.96 -23.03 -6.29
C ASP A 29 -11.54 -22.84 -6.91
N VAL A 30 -10.81 -21.81 -6.51
CA VAL A 30 -9.46 -21.52 -6.98
C VAL A 30 -8.43 -22.13 -6.03
N LYS A 31 -7.52 -22.92 -6.59
CA LYS A 31 -6.39 -23.51 -5.83
C LYS A 31 -5.22 -22.53 -5.84
N PHE A 32 -4.98 -21.92 -4.69
CA PHE A 32 -3.80 -21.08 -4.46
C PHE A 32 -2.66 -21.90 -3.90
N ASP A 33 -1.44 -21.62 -4.36
CA ASP A 33 -0.21 -21.97 -3.69
C ASP A 33 0.15 -20.78 -2.77
N ILE A 34 0.26 -21.05 -1.46
CA ILE A 34 0.43 -20.02 -0.43
C ILE A 34 1.57 -20.42 0.48
N GLU A 35 2.58 -19.56 0.59
CA GLU A 35 3.60 -19.67 1.63
C GLU A 35 3.39 -18.52 2.62
N THR A 36 3.45 -18.79 3.93
CA THR A 36 3.19 -17.78 4.96
C THR A 36 4.40 -17.58 5.86
N ASP A 37 4.49 -16.37 6.43
CA ASP A 37 5.52 -16.00 7.41
C ASP A 37 6.95 -16.19 6.93
N ILE A 38 7.19 -15.99 5.63
CA ILE A 38 8.52 -16.01 5.05
C ILE A 38 9.30 -14.80 5.61
N ALA A 39 10.44 -15.05 6.25
CA ALA A 39 11.33 -14.00 6.69
C ALA A 39 12.03 -13.36 5.48
N TYR A 40 11.99 -12.02 5.39
CA TYR A 40 12.72 -11.26 4.38
C TYR A 40 13.84 -10.38 4.98
N GLY A 41 13.99 -10.41 6.30
CA GLY A 41 15.02 -9.76 7.07
C GLY A 41 15.16 -10.40 8.44
N THR A 42 15.80 -9.70 9.37
CA THR A 42 16.15 -10.22 10.71
C THR A 42 15.22 -9.75 11.82
N ASP A 43 14.38 -8.73 11.57
CA ASP A 43 13.39 -8.24 12.55
C ASP A 43 12.15 -9.13 12.54
N ASP A 44 11.50 -9.28 13.70
CA ASP A 44 10.27 -10.06 13.82
C ASP A 44 9.14 -9.55 12.92
N ALA A 45 9.12 -8.25 12.61
CA ALA A 45 8.16 -7.63 11.71
C ALA A 45 8.44 -7.94 10.23
N GLU A 46 9.65 -8.37 9.88
CA GLU A 46 10.07 -8.65 8.52
C GLU A 46 9.57 -10.03 8.04
N LYS A 47 8.25 -10.16 7.91
CA LYS A 47 7.53 -11.35 7.44
C LYS A 47 6.62 -10.99 6.27
N LEU A 48 6.60 -11.86 5.27
CA LEU A 48 5.67 -11.76 4.14
C LEU A 48 4.96 -13.08 3.89
N ASP A 49 3.82 -12.99 3.19
CA ASP A 49 3.13 -14.14 2.63
C ASP A 49 3.15 -14.04 1.11
N THR A 50 3.26 -15.17 0.43
CA THR A 50 3.11 -15.24 -1.02
C THR A 50 1.84 -15.96 -1.42
N TYR A 51 1.22 -15.52 -2.51
CA TYR A 51 0.03 -16.14 -3.09
C TYR A 51 0.21 -16.23 -4.61
N VAL A 52 -0.03 -17.40 -5.18
CA VAL A 52 -0.01 -17.58 -6.63
C VAL A 52 -1.03 -18.64 -7.05
N VAL A 53 -1.61 -18.46 -8.23
CA VAL A 53 -2.31 -19.54 -8.94
C VAL A 53 -1.34 -20.10 -9.99
N LYS A 54 -0.98 -21.37 -9.85
CA LYS A 54 -0.07 -22.02 -10.81
C LYS A 54 -0.67 -22.01 -12.21
N LYS A 55 0.15 -21.70 -13.20
CA LYS A 55 -0.18 -21.74 -14.61
C LYS A 55 0.65 -22.84 -15.31
N ASP A 56 0.11 -23.41 -16.36
CA ASP A 56 0.76 -24.44 -17.16
C ASP A 56 1.56 -23.81 -18.34
N SER A 57 2.34 -22.77 -18.04
CA SER A 57 3.20 -22.09 -19.02
C SER A 57 4.50 -21.63 -18.37
N ASP A 58 5.54 -21.45 -19.18
CA ASP A 58 6.84 -20.93 -18.75
C ASP A 58 6.86 -19.38 -18.63
N GLU A 59 5.75 -18.70 -18.92
CA GLU A 59 5.65 -17.27 -18.77
C GLU A 59 5.92 -16.83 -17.32
N LYS A 60 6.70 -15.78 -17.16
CA LYS A 60 6.97 -15.18 -15.84
C LYS A 60 5.73 -14.60 -15.20
N TYR A 61 5.68 -14.61 -13.88
CA TYR A 61 4.61 -14.00 -13.12
C TYR A 61 4.88 -12.52 -12.91
N PRO A 62 3.98 -11.59 -13.31
CA PRO A 62 4.02 -10.22 -12.84
C PRO A 62 3.88 -10.20 -11.31
N VAL A 63 4.53 -9.26 -10.65
CA VAL A 63 4.54 -9.17 -9.18
C VAL A 63 3.53 -8.15 -8.69
N PHE A 64 2.71 -8.53 -7.70
CA PHE A 64 1.83 -7.63 -6.97
C PHE A 64 2.33 -7.48 -5.53
N PHE A 65 3.01 -6.39 -5.24
CA PHE A 65 3.59 -6.08 -3.95
C PHE A 65 2.58 -5.29 -3.11
N TYR A 66 2.03 -5.90 -2.06
CA TYR A 66 0.95 -5.30 -1.28
C TYR A 66 1.37 -4.92 0.12
N ILE A 67 1.06 -3.68 0.51
CA ILE A 67 1.39 -3.07 1.79
C ILE A 67 0.08 -2.73 2.51
N HIS A 68 -0.15 -3.33 3.68
CA HIS A 68 -1.38 -3.11 4.44
C HIS A 68 -1.46 -1.73 5.09
N GLY A 69 -2.67 -1.23 5.31
CA GLY A 69 -2.95 -0.06 6.13
C GLY A 69 -2.92 -0.35 7.63
N GLY A 70 -3.39 0.60 8.42
CA GLY A 70 -3.45 0.49 9.88
C GLY A 70 -2.89 1.71 10.61
N GLY A 71 -2.88 2.88 9.96
CA GLY A 71 -2.46 4.15 10.56
C GLY A 71 -1.01 4.17 11.02
N PHE A 72 -0.12 3.38 10.40
CA PHE A 72 1.31 3.22 10.72
C PHE A 72 1.60 2.50 12.06
N VAL A 73 0.58 2.17 12.84
CA VAL A 73 0.72 1.70 14.23
C VAL A 73 0.07 0.35 14.47
N ALA A 74 -0.71 -0.13 13.53
CA ALA A 74 -1.44 -1.38 13.54
C ALA A 74 -1.50 -1.99 12.14
N GLY A 75 -2.17 -3.12 12.00
CA GLY A 75 -2.31 -3.84 10.74
C GLY A 75 -1.54 -5.14 10.73
N ASP A 76 -1.87 -5.97 9.78
CA ASP A 76 -1.19 -7.24 9.51
C ASP A 76 -1.57 -7.72 8.11
N LYS A 77 -0.62 -8.33 7.39
CA LYS A 77 -0.83 -8.98 6.09
C LYS A 77 -2.01 -9.94 6.08
N HIS A 78 -2.28 -10.58 7.23
CA HIS A 78 -3.41 -11.48 7.41
C HIS A 78 -4.76 -10.81 7.08
N TYR A 79 -4.95 -9.53 7.43
CA TYR A 79 -6.20 -8.82 7.17
C TYR A 79 -6.43 -8.49 5.69
N ARG A 80 -5.41 -8.64 4.84
CA ARG A 80 -5.46 -8.36 3.39
C ARG A 80 -5.40 -9.61 2.51
N ARG A 81 -5.51 -10.82 3.11
CA ARG A 81 -5.47 -12.10 2.38
C ARG A 81 -6.58 -12.26 1.31
N GLY A 82 -7.72 -11.58 1.47
CA GLY A 82 -8.77 -11.55 0.45
C GLY A 82 -8.30 -10.84 -0.81
N LEU A 83 -7.67 -9.69 -0.65
CA LEU A 83 -7.12 -8.90 -1.74
C LEU A 83 -5.91 -9.60 -2.37
N ALA A 84 -5.05 -10.23 -1.56
CA ALA A 84 -3.96 -11.06 -2.07
C ALA A 84 -4.47 -12.19 -2.98
N ARG A 85 -5.54 -12.88 -2.60
CA ARG A 85 -6.18 -13.89 -3.46
C ARG A 85 -6.78 -13.30 -4.72
N TRP A 86 -7.37 -12.09 -4.63
CA TRP A 86 -7.88 -11.41 -5.82
C TRP A 86 -6.77 -11.16 -6.84
N ALA A 87 -5.64 -10.59 -6.43
CA ALA A 87 -4.51 -10.32 -7.31
C ALA A 87 -3.87 -11.62 -7.85
N ALA A 88 -3.70 -12.65 -7.01
CA ALA A 88 -3.21 -13.96 -7.46
C ALA A 88 -4.13 -14.61 -8.50
N ASN A 89 -5.46 -14.46 -8.35
CA ASN A 89 -6.43 -14.95 -9.35
C ASN A 89 -6.38 -14.17 -10.68
N LYS A 90 -5.72 -13.00 -10.71
CA LYS A 90 -5.43 -12.23 -11.93
C LYS A 90 -4.11 -12.62 -12.60
N GLY A 91 -3.43 -13.63 -12.07
CA GLY A 91 -2.18 -14.15 -12.63
C GLY A 91 -0.91 -13.53 -12.04
N PHE A 92 -1.03 -12.75 -10.98
CA PHE A 92 0.14 -12.20 -10.28
C PHE A 92 0.74 -13.20 -9.29
N PHE A 93 2.06 -13.12 -9.12
CA PHE A 93 2.70 -13.55 -7.89
C PHE A 93 2.55 -12.43 -6.86
N VAL A 94 1.84 -12.69 -5.78
CA VAL A 94 1.55 -11.69 -4.76
C VAL A 94 2.56 -11.80 -3.63
N VAL A 95 3.12 -10.66 -3.25
CA VAL A 95 3.97 -10.47 -2.07
C VAL A 95 3.22 -9.56 -1.11
N ASN A 96 2.66 -10.13 -0.06
CA ASN A 96 1.83 -9.43 0.94
C ASN A 96 2.65 -9.29 2.23
N VAL A 97 3.04 -8.05 2.58
CA VAL A 97 4.11 -7.80 3.54
C VAL A 97 3.59 -7.25 4.87
N ASN A 98 4.22 -7.69 5.97
CA ASN A 98 4.28 -6.96 7.22
C ASN A 98 5.52 -6.06 7.22
N TYR A 99 5.53 -5.05 8.08
CA TYR A 99 6.61 -4.08 8.23
C TYR A 99 6.61 -3.49 9.64
N GLY A 100 7.67 -2.80 10.04
CA GLY A 100 7.78 -2.18 11.36
C GLY A 100 6.69 -1.16 11.64
N LEU A 101 6.02 -1.29 12.77
CA LEU A 101 4.89 -0.47 13.21
C LEU A 101 5.24 0.33 14.46
N GLY A 102 4.81 1.60 14.47
CA GLY A 102 4.91 2.44 15.65
C GLY A 102 4.03 1.95 16.83
N PRO A 103 4.40 2.26 18.05
CA PRO A 103 5.56 3.04 18.47
C PRO A 103 6.85 2.22 18.66
N LYS A 104 6.84 0.90 18.37
CA LYS A 104 8.04 0.05 18.47
C LYS A 104 9.07 0.45 17.41
N ASP A 105 8.61 0.59 16.18
CA ASP A 105 9.44 0.87 15.01
C ASP A 105 9.04 2.23 14.43
N LEU A 106 9.78 3.27 14.83
CA LEU A 106 9.51 4.64 14.39
C LEU A 106 9.97 4.88 12.96
N PHE A 107 9.38 5.85 12.28
CA PHE A 107 9.84 6.30 10.96
C PHE A 107 11.33 6.67 11.00
N PRO A 108 12.15 6.22 10.02
CA PRO A 108 11.79 5.61 8.74
C PRO A 108 11.82 4.07 8.72
N LYS A 109 11.81 3.38 9.86
CA LYS A 109 12.00 1.93 9.97
C LYS A 109 11.07 1.13 9.05
N GLY A 110 9.79 1.54 8.93
CA GLY A 110 8.85 0.89 8.02
C GLY A 110 9.29 0.93 6.55
N ILE A 111 9.88 2.04 6.08
CA ILE A 111 10.43 2.15 4.71
C ILE A 111 11.64 1.23 4.55
N GLN A 112 12.54 1.16 5.54
CA GLN A 112 13.70 0.27 5.51
C GLN A 112 13.26 -1.19 5.34
N HIS A 113 12.29 -1.64 6.13
CA HIS A 113 11.73 -2.99 6.02
C HIS A 113 11.10 -3.25 4.64
N LEU A 114 10.36 -2.29 4.09
CA LEU A 114 9.73 -2.44 2.78
C LEU A 114 10.75 -2.51 1.64
N VAL A 115 11.89 -1.81 1.75
CA VAL A 115 12.99 -1.96 0.78
C VAL A 115 13.66 -3.32 0.91
N HIS A 116 13.84 -3.86 2.13
CA HIS A 116 14.32 -5.24 2.31
C HIS A 116 13.35 -6.26 1.67
N ALA A 117 12.04 -6.09 1.86
CA ALA A 117 11.04 -6.94 1.21
C ALA A 117 11.06 -6.83 -0.32
N LEU A 118 11.29 -5.61 -0.85
CA LEU A 118 11.45 -5.41 -2.29
C LEU A 118 12.70 -6.12 -2.82
N ASN A 119 13.83 -6.02 -2.11
CA ASN A 119 15.07 -6.71 -2.49
C ASN A 119 14.92 -8.23 -2.42
N TRP A 120 14.17 -8.75 -1.41
CA TRP A 120 13.82 -10.17 -1.35
C TRP A 120 13.09 -10.65 -2.62
N VAL A 121 12.23 -9.82 -3.23
CA VAL A 121 11.58 -10.15 -4.52
C VAL A 121 12.63 -10.35 -5.61
N GLY A 122 13.60 -9.45 -5.72
CA GLY A 122 14.69 -9.57 -6.70
C GLY A 122 15.55 -10.81 -6.48
N GLU A 123 15.94 -11.08 -5.24
CA GLU A 123 16.78 -12.23 -4.85
C GLU A 123 16.09 -13.57 -5.11
N ASN A 124 14.77 -13.60 -5.11
CA ASN A 124 13.96 -14.80 -5.31
C ASN A 124 13.29 -14.86 -6.71
N ALA A 125 13.65 -13.95 -7.62
CA ALA A 125 13.00 -13.85 -8.93
C ALA A 125 13.10 -15.14 -9.75
N ASP A 126 14.25 -15.76 -9.80
CA ASP A 126 14.44 -17.01 -10.52
C ASP A 126 13.69 -18.17 -9.85
N LYS A 127 13.71 -18.26 -8.53
CA LYS A 127 13.02 -19.31 -7.75
C LYS A 127 11.52 -19.35 -8.04
N TYR A 128 10.88 -18.18 -8.15
CA TYR A 128 9.44 -18.07 -8.35
C TYR A 128 9.04 -17.70 -9.78
N ASN A 129 10.00 -17.65 -10.71
CA ASN A 129 9.77 -17.25 -12.11
C ASN A 129 9.06 -15.89 -12.23
N LEU A 130 9.64 -14.83 -11.59
CA LEU A 130 9.04 -13.50 -11.51
C LEU A 130 9.45 -12.61 -12.69
N ASP A 131 8.49 -11.81 -13.18
CA ASP A 131 8.73 -10.73 -14.13
C ASP A 131 8.95 -9.40 -13.37
N LEU A 132 10.22 -9.06 -13.19
CA LEU A 132 10.61 -7.83 -12.48
C LEU A 132 10.32 -6.54 -13.27
N ASP A 133 10.05 -6.62 -14.58
CA ASP A 133 9.63 -5.49 -15.41
C ASP A 133 8.13 -5.18 -15.31
N ASN A 134 7.37 -6.10 -14.72
CA ASN A 134 5.93 -5.98 -14.50
C ASN A 134 5.57 -6.02 -13.00
N MET A 135 6.24 -5.19 -12.19
CA MET A 135 5.92 -5.07 -10.77
C MET A 135 4.89 -3.97 -10.52
N CYS A 136 3.86 -4.32 -9.74
CA CYS A 136 2.85 -3.41 -9.23
C CYS A 136 3.00 -3.24 -7.71
N VAL A 137 3.13 -1.99 -7.22
CA VAL A 137 3.02 -1.71 -5.78
C VAL A 137 1.59 -1.28 -5.47
N SER A 138 1.05 -1.77 -4.37
CA SER A 138 -0.31 -1.43 -3.94
C SER A 138 -0.42 -1.37 -2.42
N GLY A 139 -1.35 -0.57 -1.93
CA GLY A 139 -1.65 -0.51 -0.51
C GLY A 139 -2.81 0.41 -0.19
N ASP A 140 -3.38 0.20 0.98
CA ASP A 140 -4.51 0.96 1.51
C ASP A 140 -4.09 1.87 2.68
N SER A 141 -4.62 3.09 2.77
CA SER A 141 -4.39 4.02 3.91
C SER A 141 -2.90 4.29 4.15
N ALA A 142 -2.36 3.94 5.31
CA ALA A 142 -0.92 3.96 5.60
C ALA A 142 -0.12 3.13 4.59
N GLY A 143 -0.67 2.01 4.10
CA GLY A 143 -0.07 1.22 3.02
C GLY A 143 -0.05 1.96 1.69
N GLY A 144 -1.06 2.80 1.41
CA GLY A 144 -1.08 3.70 0.25
C GLY A 144 0.03 4.76 0.32
N TYR A 145 0.26 5.34 1.51
CA TYR A 145 1.42 6.20 1.78
C TYR A 145 2.74 5.46 1.50
N TYR A 146 2.91 4.30 2.11
CA TYR A 146 4.13 3.50 1.94
C TYR A 146 4.34 3.04 0.51
N SER A 147 3.27 2.72 -0.22
CA SER A 147 3.36 2.35 -1.65
C SER A 147 3.85 3.52 -2.50
N ALA A 148 3.34 4.73 -2.26
CA ALA A 148 3.80 5.93 -2.95
C ALA A 148 5.26 6.27 -2.58
N MET A 149 5.61 6.19 -1.29
CA MET A 149 6.98 6.45 -0.83
C MET A 149 7.96 5.42 -1.39
N LEU A 150 7.63 4.13 -1.37
CA LEU A 150 8.47 3.07 -1.90
C LEU A 150 8.67 3.21 -3.41
N ALA A 151 7.65 3.64 -4.15
CA ALA A 151 7.76 3.97 -5.56
C ALA A 151 8.77 5.13 -5.79
N CYS A 152 8.72 6.20 -4.99
CA CYS A 152 9.70 7.29 -5.05
C CYS A 152 11.12 6.81 -4.67
N VAL A 153 11.26 6.07 -3.57
CA VAL A 153 12.55 5.51 -3.12
C VAL A 153 13.19 4.63 -4.19
N SER A 154 12.39 3.84 -4.89
CA SER A 154 12.87 2.90 -5.92
C SER A 154 13.57 3.60 -7.11
N THR A 155 13.33 4.89 -7.32
CA THR A 155 13.90 5.68 -8.42
C THR A 155 14.81 6.82 -7.96
N ASN A 156 14.81 7.15 -6.67
CA ASN A 156 15.52 8.33 -6.13
C ASN A 156 16.66 7.92 -5.19
N LYS A 157 17.91 8.03 -5.67
CA LYS A 157 19.10 7.68 -4.90
C LYS A 157 19.30 8.53 -3.64
N ALA A 158 18.92 9.82 -3.67
CA ALA A 158 19.02 10.68 -2.50
C ALA A 158 18.08 10.23 -1.38
N LEU A 159 16.86 9.77 -1.72
CA LEU A 159 15.97 9.15 -0.74
C LEU A 159 16.52 7.83 -0.20
N GLN A 160 17.13 7.01 -1.06
CA GLN A 160 17.78 5.77 -0.61
C GLN A 160 18.89 6.05 0.40
N GLU A 161 19.77 7.00 0.11
CA GLU A 161 20.83 7.43 1.01
C GLU A 161 20.26 8.00 2.32
N ARG A 162 19.23 8.84 2.24
CA ARG A 162 18.59 9.47 3.40
C ARG A 162 17.92 8.46 4.35
N PHE A 163 17.39 7.37 3.81
CA PHE A 163 16.79 6.28 4.57
C PHE A 163 17.78 5.16 4.91
N GLY A 164 19.02 5.23 4.43
CA GLY A 164 20.05 4.21 4.67
C GLY A 164 19.69 2.87 4.01
N VAL A 165 19.12 2.90 2.81
CA VAL A 165 18.69 1.72 2.04
C VAL A 165 19.22 1.77 0.61
N GLU A 166 19.21 0.62 -0.07
CA GLU A 166 19.57 0.53 -1.48
C GLU A 166 18.66 -0.47 -2.20
N THR A 167 18.21 -0.11 -3.41
CA THR A 167 17.53 -1.01 -4.34
C THR A 167 17.75 -0.57 -5.78
N ASN A 168 17.73 -1.52 -6.71
CA ASN A 168 17.74 -1.28 -8.15
C ASN A 168 16.42 -1.69 -8.81
N LEU A 169 15.47 -2.22 -8.03
CA LEU A 169 14.16 -2.62 -8.53
C LEU A 169 13.25 -1.40 -8.66
N ARG A 170 12.34 -1.45 -9.63
CA ARG A 170 11.38 -0.37 -9.91
C ARG A 170 9.99 -0.93 -10.12
N PHE A 171 8.99 -0.15 -9.75
CA PHE A 171 7.62 -0.48 -10.03
C PHE A 171 7.20 0.10 -11.39
N ARG A 172 6.52 -0.72 -12.19
CA ARG A 172 5.89 -0.27 -13.43
C ARG A 172 4.53 0.39 -13.16
N THR A 173 3.80 -0.13 -12.18
CA THR A 173 2.46 0.35 -11.83
C THR A 173 2.33 0.57 -10.33
N ALA A 174 1.42 1.49 -9.95
CA ALA A 174 1.04 1.73 -8.57
C ALA A 174 -0.49 1.77 -8.43
N MET A 175 -1.04 1.04 -7.47
CA MET A 175 -2.45 1.09 -7.10
C MET A 175 -2.59 1.60 -5.67
N LEU A 176 -3.11 2.81 -5.51
CA LEU A 176 -3.03 3.58 -4.29
C LEU A 176 -4.42 3.86 -3.71
N ASP A 177 -4.77 3.14 -2.65
CA ASP A 177 -6.10 3.22 -2.05
C ASP A 177 -6.12 4.13 -0.82
N CYS A 178 -6.80 5.29 -0.92
CA CYS A 178 -7.08 6.20 0.19
C CYS A 178 -5.84 6.56 1.03
N GLY A 179 -4.68 6.75 0.41
CA GLY A 179 -3.42 7.03 1.10
C GLY A 179 -3.27 8.50 1.53
N ILE A 180 -2.31 8.72 2.43
CA ILE A 180 -1.80 10.06 2.78
C ILE A 180 -0.59 10.32 1.91
N TYR A 181 -0.58 11.39 1.13
CA TYR A 181 0.54 11.70 0.23
C TYR A 181 1.23 12.99 0.59
N ASP A 182 0.45 14.04 0.91
CA ASP A 182 0.94 15.30 1.46
C ASP A 182 0.77 15.29 2.99
N VAL A 183 1.85 14.96 3.69
CA VAL A 183 1.86 14.85 5.15
C VAL A 183 1.58 16.19 5.82
N GLY A 184 2.10 17.30 5.26
CA GLY A 184 1.89 18.63 5.81
C GLY A 184 0.40 19.01 5.85
N GLU A 185 -0.31 18.78 4.75
CA GLU A 185 -1.76 19.01 4.69
C GLU A 185 -2.54 18.05 5.59
N ALA A 186 -2.18 16.77 5.63
CA ALA A 186 -2.85 15.78 6.46
C ALA A 186 -2.74 16.13 7.96
N LEU A 187 -1.60 16.61 8.41
CA LEU A 187 -1.38 17.02 9.80
C LEU A 187 -2.13 18.32 10.18
N GLY A 188 -2.49 19.13 9.19
CA GLY A 188 -3.37 20.29 9.37
C GLY A 188 -4.84 19.93 9.63
N GLN A 189 -5.26 18.69 9.37
CA GLN A 189 -6.63 18.23 9.58
C GLN A 189 -6.89 17.95 11.06
N LYS A 190 -7.90 18.62 11.63
CA LYS A 190 -8.29 18.40 13.03
C LYS A 190 -9.13 17.13 13.13
N MET A 191 -8.59 16.10 13.75
CA MET A 191 -9.29 14.86 14.04
C MET A 191 -9.83 14.82 15.47
N PRO A 192 -10.99 14.18 15.72
CA PRO A 192 -11.49 13.96 17.08
C PRO A 192 -10.43 13.31 18.00
N PHE A 193 -10.49 13.64 19.30
CA PHE A 193 -9.60 13.08 20.32
C PHE A 193 -8.10 13.30 20.06
N ASN A 194 -7.75 14.33 19.30
CA ASN A 194 -6.37 14.62 18.88
C ASN A 194 -5.69 13.43 18.20
N LEU A 195 -6.44 12.70 17.38
CA LEU A 195 -5.97 11.45 16.75
C LEU A 195 -4.77 11.69 15.83
N THR A 196 -4.75 12.82 15.10
CA THR A 196 -3.63 13.19 14.22
C THR A 196 -2.31 13.24 14.98
N ASP A 197 -2.27 13.93 16.10
CA ASP A 197 -1.06 14.05 16.94
C ASP A 197 -0.65 12.70 17.56
N LYS A 198 -1.64 11.93 18.06
CA LYS A 198 -1.39 10.60 18.63
C LYS A 198 -0.78 9.64 17.61
N VAL A 199 -1.30 9.63 16.38
CA VAL A 199 -0.75 8.80 15.29
C VAL A 199 0.65 9.27 14.92
N LEU A 200 0.88 10.58 14.83
CA LEU A 200 2.21 11.10 14.53
C LEU A 200 3.22 10.71 15.61
N VAL A 201 2.85 10.83 16.90
CA VAL A 201 3.72 10.43 18.02
C VAL A 201 4.03 8.93 17.95
N ASP A 202 3.03 8.09 17.75
CA ASP A 202 3.25 6.64 17.62
C ASP A 202 4.08 6.29 16.37
N PHE A 203 3.95 7.06 15.26
CA PHE A 203 4.66 6.82 14.00
C PHE A 203 6.10 7.35 14.00
N SER A 204 6.34 8.53 14.55
CA SER A 204 7.62 9.26 14.41
C SER A 204 8.30 9.61 15.74
N GLY A 205 7.63 9.42 16.86
CA GLY A 205 8.15 9.79 18.18
C GLY A 205 8.00 11.27 18.55
N ILE A 206 7.37 12.10 17.68
CA ILE A 206 7.27 13.54 17.90
C ILE A 206 5.81 14.03 17.86
N HIS A 207 5.56 15.17 18.51
CA HIS A 207 4.27 15.87 18.40
C HIS A 207 4.21 16.76 17.15
N VAL A 208 2.99 17.04 16.67
CA VAL A 208 2.75 17.95 15.52
C VAL A 208 3.43 19.32 15.75
N LYS A 209 3.39 19.85 16.99
CA LYS A 209 4.01 21.15 17.34
C LYS A 209 5.56 21.18 17.19
N ASP A 210 6.21 20.00 17.21
CA ASP A 210 7.67 19.84 17.17
C ASP A 210 8.15 19.40 15.79
N LEU A 211 7.23 19.26 14.81
CA LEU A 211 7.50 18.68 13.49
C LEU A 211 8.57 19.41 12.70
N ASP A 212 8.62 20.76 12.82
CA ASP A 212 9.60 21.56 12.06
C ASP A 212 11.06 21.26 12.45
N ASN A 213 11.27 20.68 13.64
CA ASN A 213 12.59 20.28 14.13
C ASN A 213 12.84 18.77 13.94
N TYR A 214 11.94 18.06 13.28
CA TYR A 214 12.09 16.62 13.10
C TYR A 214 13.14 16.28 12.04
N GLU A 215 14.04 15.40 12.38
CA GLU A 215 15.15 14.98 11.50
C GLU A 215 14.69 14.58 10.10
N TYR A 216 13.57 13.85 9.96
CA TYR A 216 13.06 13.38 8.69
C TYR A 216 11.92 14.25 8.11
N ARG A 217 11.73 15.47 8.61
CA ARG A 217 10.63 16.36 8.18
C ARG A 217 10.62 16.61 6.67
N ASP A 218 11.79 16.74 6.09
CA ASP A 218 12.05 17.02 4.67
C ASP A 218 11.77 15.84 3.74
N VAL A 219 11.69 14.60 4.28
CA VAL A 219 11.52 13.36 3.48
C VAL A 219 10.28 12.55 3.87
N MET A 220 9.40 13.10 4.74
CA MET A 220 8.20 12.37 5.18
C MET A 220 7.08 12.33 4.14
N ALA A 221 6.99 13.29 3.23
CA ALA A 221 5.86 13.40 2.32
C ALA A 221 6.19 12.81 0.94
N PRO A 222 5.65 11.65 0.55
CA PRO A 222 5.88 11.12 -0.80
C PRO A 222 5.46 12.10 -1.90
N PHE A 223 4.47 12.94 -1.64
CA PHE A 223 4.02 13.97 -2.57
C PHE A 223 5.16 14.88 -3.07
N ASP A 224 6.14 15.20 -2.23
CA ASP A 224 7.25 16.09 -2.60
C ASP A 224 8.23 15.43 -3.58
N PHE A 225 8.26 14.09 -3.65
CA PHE A 225 9.17 13.30 -4.46
C PHE A 225 8.53 12.64 -5.69
N VAL A 226 7.21 12.77 -5.85
CA VAL A 226 6.52 12.34 -7.07
C VAL A 226 6.97 13.21 -8.24
N ASP A 227 7.54 12.59 -9.26
CA ASP A 227 8.03 13.21 -10.50
C ASP A 227 7.53 12.46 -11.74
N ALA A 228 8.02 12.83 -12.92
CA ALA A 228 7.61 12.23 -14.20
C ALA A 228 8.02 10.75 -14.37
N THR A 229 8.88 10.22 -13.50
CA THR A 229 9.29 8.80 -13.47
C THR A 229 8.39 7.93 -12.60
N PHE A 230 7.40 8.53 -11.92
CA PHE A 230 6.46 7.81 -11.07
C PHE A 230 5.68 6.76 -11.88
N PRO A 231 5.36 5.59 -11.28
CA PRO A 231 4.66 4.50 -11.98
C PRO A 231 3.32 4.91 -12.60
N ILE A 232 2.91 4.23 -13.67
CA ILE A 232 1.53 4.28 -14.17
C ILE A 232 0.60 3.97 -13.00
N SER A 233 -0.39 4.83 -12.73
CA SER A 233 -1.10 4.78 -11.45
C SER A 233 -2.60 4.60 -11.58
N PHE A 234 -3.18 3.87 -10.61
CA PHE A 234 -4.61 3.88 -10.31
C PHE A 234 -4.81 4.38 -8.88
N VAL A 235 -5.52 5.50 -8.72
CA VAL A 235 -5.71 6.14 -7.41
C VAL A 235 -7.17 6.09 -7.01
N THR A 236 -7.45 5.51 -5.84
CA THR A 236 -8.79 5.40 -5.29
C THR A 236 -8.95 6.34 -4.08
N TYR A 237 -10.05 7.09 -4.04
CA TYR A 237 -10.35 7.99 -2.93
C TYR A 237 -11.85 8.28 -2.82
N ALA A 238 -12.27 8.69 -1.63
CA ALA A 238 -13.66 9.08 -1.36
C ALA A 238 -13.77 10.57 -1.01
N GLU A 239 -14.84 11.22 -1.46
CA GLU A 239 -15.15 12.62 -1.13
C GLU A 239 -15.29 12.83 0.39
N LYS A 240 -15.84 11.83 1.09
CA LYS A 240 -16.11 11.86 2.52
C LYS A 240 -15.07 11.10 3.35
N ASP A 241 -13.87 10.88 2.78
CA ASP A 241 -12.79 10.25 3.54
C ASP A 241 -12.47 11.05 4.80
N MET A 242 -12.66 10.43 5.96
CA MET A 242 -12.47 11.12 7.25
C MET A 242 -10.99 11.22 7.66
N PHE A 243 -10.09 10.42 7.06
CA PHE A 243 -8.67 10.41 7.40
C PHE A 243 -7.79 11.03 6.31
N CYS A 244 -8.16 10.85 5.04
CA CYS A 244 -7.34 11.20 3.89
C CYS A 244 -8.07 12.11 2.89
N LYS A 245 -8.98 12.97 3.40
CA LYS A 245 -9.74 13.88 2.55
C LYS A 245 -8.81 14.75 1.70
N GLY A 246 -9.10 14.84 0.39
CA GLY A 246 -8.35 15.66 -0.55
C GLY A 246 -7.04 15.05 -1.07
N GLN A 247 -6.48 14.08 -0.36
CA GLN A 247 -5.16 13.52 -0.68
C GLN A 247 -5.11 12.84 -2.06
N GLY A 248 -6.10 12.01 -2.38
CA GLY A 248 -6.17 11.35 -3.67
C GLY A 248 -6.37 12.31 -4.84
N GLN A 249 -7.27 13.30 -4.70
CA GLN A 249 -7.47 14.33 -5.72
C GLN A 249 -6.19 15.08 -6.03
N LYS A 250 -5.47 15.47 -4.98
CA LYS A 250 -4.22 16.24 -5.10
C LYS A 250 -3.13 15.43 -5.80
N LEU A 251 -2.98 14.15 -5.44
CA LEU A 251 -2.03 13.27 -6.12
C LEU A 251 -2.38 13.08 -7.60
N VAL A 252 -3.64 12.81 -7.92
CA VAL A 252 -4.11 12.66 -9.32
C VAL A 252 -3.83 13.92 -10.14
N ALA A 253 -4.07 15.11 -9.58
CA ALA A 253 -3.76 16.37 -10.24
C ALA A 253 -2.26 16.48 -10.54
N LYS A 254 -1.40 16.25 -9.53
CA LYS A 254 0.07 16.30 -9.70
C LYS A 254 0.57 15.31 -10.75
N LEU A 255 0.09 14.07 -10.74
CA LEU A 255 0.48 13.05 -11.73
C LEU A 255 0.10 13.46 -13.15
N LYS A 256 -1.10 14.04 -13.34
CA LYS A 256 -1.52 14.59 -14.65
C LYS A 256 -0.64 15.74 -15.11
N ASP A 257 -0.32 16.67 -14.22
CA ASP A 257 0.53 17.82 -14.53
C ASP A 257 1.96 17.39 -14.92
N LEU A 258 2.44 16.28 -14.36
CA LEU A 258 3.72 15.66 -14.69
C LEU A 258 3.69 14.78 -15.96
N GLY A 259 2.52 14.61 -16.59
CA GLY A 259 2.35 13.73 -17.76
C GLY A 259 2.39 12.24 -17.44
N VAL A 260 2.31 11.86 -16.16
CA VAL A 260 2.21 10.45 -15.75
C VAL A 260 0.81 9.93 -16.02
N HIS A 261 0.70 8.76 -16.68
CA HIS A 261 -0.60 8.14 -16.89
C HIS A 261 -1.25 7.76 -15.55
N VAL A 262 -2.41 8.33 -15.26
CA VAL A 262 -3.17 8.09 -14.04
C VAL A 262 -4.66 7.91 -14.35
N GLU A 263 -5.21 6.81 -13.85
CA GLU A 263 -6.65 6.57 -13.76
C GLU A 263 -7.09 6.67 -12.29
N SER A 264 -8.36 6.89 -12.04
CA SER A 264 -8.83 7.00 -10.67
C SER A 264 -10.28 6.59 -10.50
N HIS A 265 -10.61 6.11 -9.30
CA HIS A 265 -11.99 5.94 -8.86
C HIS A 265 -12.27 6.87 -7.69
N HIS A 266 -13.09 7.88 -7.93
CA HIS A 266 -13.55 8.83 -6.92
C HIS A 266 -14.97 8.53 -6.50
N SER A 267 -15.18 8.01 -5.29
CA SER A 267 -16.53 7.87 -4.76
C SER A 267 -17.04 9.16 -4.14
N THR A 268 -18.17 9.65 -4.65
CA THR A 268 -18.90 10.81 -4.12
C THR A 268 -20.06 10.41 -3.22
N THR A 269 -20.30 9.11 -3.06
CA THR A 269 -21.40 8.58 -2.25
C THR A 269 -21.20 8.90 -0.77
N PHE A 270 -22.22 9.39 -0.11
CA PHE A 270 -22.17 9.77 1.33
C PHE A 270 -21.75 8.61 2.25
N LEU A 271 -22.10 7.37 1.89
CA LEU A 271 -21.80 6.17 2.70
C LEU A 271 -20.40 5.61 2.45
N ASP A 272 -19.69 6.08 1.45
CA ASP A 272 -18.34 5.63 1.15
C ASP A 272 -17.35 6.55 1.86
N ASN A 273 -16.56 5.96 2.71
CA ASN A 273 -15.59 6.63 3.55
C ASN A 273 -14.20 6.01 3.34
N HIS A 274 -13.28 6.28 4.25
CA HIS A 274 -11.91 5.78 4.21
C HIS A 274 -11.84 4.30 3.86
N CYS A 275 -10.99 3.94 2.91
CA CYS A 275 -10.75 2.57 2.44
C CYS A 275 -12.04 1.80 2.04
N TYR A 276 -13.06 2.49 1.50
CA TYR A 276 -14.27 1.85 1.00
C TYR A 276 -14.02 0.70 0.02
N PRO A 277 -12.94 0.67 -0.79
CA PRO A 277 -12.62 -0.45 -1.68
C PRO A 277 -12.45 -1.78 -0.97
N LEU A 278 -12.09 -1.77 0.30
CA LEU A 278 -11.93 -2.99 1.10
C LEU A 278 -13.26 -3.58 1.56
N ASN A 279 -14.35 -2.82 1.50
CA ASN A 279 -15.69 -3.31 1.86
C ASN A 279 -16.43 -3.90 0.65
N TRP A 280 -16.06 -5.11 0.26
CA TRP A 280 -16.57 -5.79 -0.93
C TRP A 280 -18.08 -6.04 -0.96
N ASN A 281 -18.78 -5.78 0.14
CA ASN A 281 -20.25 -5.83 0.20
C ASN A 281 -20.91 -4.62 -0.47
N LYS A 282 -20.20 -3.50 -0.62
CA LYS A 282 -20.73 -2.23 -1.15
C LYS A 282 -20.61 -2.12 -2.67
N GLY A 283 -21.52 -1.34 -3.28
CA GLY A 283 -21.55 -1.11 -4.71
C GLY A 283 -20.30 -0.42 -5.24
N ALA A 284 -19.85 0.64 -4.58
CA ALA A 284 -18.64 1.37 -4.98
C ALA A 284 -17.37 0.52 -4.90
N ALA A 285 -17.25 -0.36 -3.91
CA ALA A 285 -16.13 -1.30 -3.83
C ALA A 285 -16.14 -2.31 -5.00
N LYS A 286 -17.32 -2.78 -5.41
CA LYS A 286 -17.45 -3.68 -6.56
C LYS A 286 -17.07 -2.98 -7.86
N GLU A 287 -17.49 -1.73 -8.03
CA GLU A 287 -17.11 -0.92 -9.18
C GLU A 287 -15.61 -0.63 -9.17
N ASN A 288 -15.03 -0.29 -8.02
CA ASN A 288 -13.59 -0.11 -7.89
C ASN A 288 -12.83 -1.37 -8.33
N ILE A 289 -13.23 -2.56 -7.86
CA ILE A 289 -12.60 -3.83 -8.26
C ILE A 289 -12.67 -4.03 -9.78
N ARG A 290 -13.82 -3.72 -10.40
CA ARG A 290 -13.99 -3.82 -11.86
C ARG A 290 -13.02 -2.89 -12.59
N LEU A 291 -12.92 -1.64 -12.15
CA LEU A 291 -11.99 -0.65 -12.73
C LEU A 291 -10.52 -1.06 -12.53
N CYS A 292 -10.18 -1.62 -11.37
CA CYS A 292 -8.85 -2.18 -11.10
C CYS A 292 -8.54 -3.36 -12.04
N ASP A 293 -9.52 -4.25 -12.26
CA ASP A 293 -9.39 -5.36 -13.21
C ASP A 293 -9.10 -4.85 -14.63
N ASP A 294 -9.87 -3.86 -15.09
CA ASP A 294 -9.71 -3.26 -16.40
C ASP A 294 -8.36 -2.52 -16.54
N PHE A 295 -7.94 -1.82 -15.49
CA PHE A 295 -6.65 -1.13 -15.44
C PHE A 295 -5.48 -2.12 -15.56
N LEU A 296 -5.43 -3.13 -14.70
CA LEU A 296 -4.36 -4.13 -14.70
C LEU A 296 -4.29 -4.89 -16.04
N ALA A 297 -5.43 -5.21 -16.64
CA ALA A 297 -5.47 -5.88 -17.95
C ALA A 297 -4.85 -5.04 -19.09
N ARG A 298 -4.83 -3.70 -18.95
CA ARG A 298 -4.23 -2.80 -19.96
C ARG A 298 -2.75 -2.52 -19.72
N VAL A 299 -2.35 -2.38 -18.45
CA VAL A 299 -1.01 -1.87 -18.10
C VAL A 299 0.03 -2.95 -17.87
N VAL A 300 -0.40 -4.17 -17.50
CA VAL A 300 0.51 -5.32 -17.42
C VAL A 300 0.88 -5.73 -18.84
N LYS A 301 2.18 -5.67 -19.16
CA LYS A 301 2.65 -6.15 -20.46
C LYS A 301 2.34 -7.64 -20.57
N LYS A 302 1.72 -8.02 -21.68
CA LYS A 302 1.74 -9.40 -22.15
C LYS A 302 2.96 -9.53 -23.03
N GLU A 303 3.82 -10.51 -22.74
CA GLU A 303 4.91 -10.90 -23.63
C GLU A 303 4.37 -11.37 -24.97
#